data_7def747286296297202f2f8228f8b6dc
#
_entry.id   7def747286296297202f2f8228f8b6dc
#
_cell.length_a   1.000
_cell.length_b   1.000
_cell.length_c   1.000
_cell.angle_alpha   90.00
_cell.angle_beta   90.00
_cell.angle_gamma   90.00
#
_symmetry.space_group_name_H-M   'P 1'
#
loop_
_entity.id
_entity.type
_entity.pdbx_description
1 polymer ?
#
loop_
_entity_poly.entity_id
_entity_poly.type
_entity_poly.pdbx_seq_one_letter_code
_entity_poly.pdbx_strand_id
1 'polypeptide(L)'
;LPLQLQGHNVGTEHTLVLHQEEQAWTFTGITSQPTPSLLRSLSAPVLLDYPFTEAELLTLLAHDSDAFNRWEAAQRLSLRIATNAIAATAETATEKEQNHANLLPQSVVDALRLVLEHPQLDAAFKELVLTLPSESYIAEQLDSVDPQRIHSVREAMRRQLALALQPQWQAA
;
A
#
# COMPACT_ATOMS: atom_id res chain seq x y z
N LEU A 1 -12.48 20.90 -5.51
CA LEU A 1 -12.13 22.34 -5.43
C LEU A 1 -10.99 22.61 -6.42
N PRO A 2 -11.04 23.73 -7.16
CA PRO A 2 -9.94 24.06 -8.06
C PRO A 2 -8.67 24.38 -7.26
N LEU A 3 -7.55 23.79 -7.68
CA LEU A 3 -6.24 24.04 -7.08
C LEU A 3 -5.69 25.39 -7.55
N GLN A 4 -4.98 26.08 -6.66
CA GLN A 4 -4.19 27.26 -7.01
C GLN A 4 -2.71 26.92 -6.86
N LEU A 5 -1.95 27.06 -7.93
CA LEU A 5 -0.50 26.91 -7.94
C LEU A 5 0.14 28.29 -8.11
N GLN A 6 0.95 28.71 -7.14
CA GLN A 6 1.60 30.04 -7.14
C GLN A 6 0.61 31.21 -7.39
N GLY A 7 -0.62 31.09 -6.86
CA GLY A 7 -1.67 32.10 -7.01
C GLY A 7 -2.48 32.04 -8.31
N HIS A 8 -2.18 31.10 -9.21
CA HIS A 8 -2.94 30.90 -10.44
C HIS A 8 -3.87 29.68 -10.31
N ASN A 9 -5.10 29.80 -10.79
CA ASN A 9 -6.02 28.66 -10.85
C ASN A 9 -5.57 27.67 -11.91
N VAL A 10 -5.25 26.45 -11.50
CA VAL A 10 -4.81 25.35 -12.36
C VAL A 10 -5.86 24.24 -12.52
N GLY A 11 -7.08 24.48 -12.08
CA GLY A 11 -8.16 23.52 -12.16
C GLY A 11 -8.05 22.41 -11.11
N THR A 12 -8.51 21.21 -11.46
CA THR A 12 -8.52 20.04 -10.58
C THR A 12 -7.34 19.09 -10.87
N GLU A 13 -6.62 19.34 -11.96
CA GLU A 13 -5.50 18.51 -12.41
C GLU A 13 -4.43 19.40 -13.05
N HIS A 14 -3.17 19.15 -12.70
CA HIS A 14 -2.03 19.87 -13.26
C HIS A 14 -0.79 18.99 -13.25
N THR A 15 -0.08 18.93 -14.37
CA THR A 15 1.17 18.19 -14.47
C THR A 15 2.34 19.05 -14.00
N LEU A 16 3.06 18.57 -13.00
CA LEU A 16 4.30 19.18 -12.52
C LEU A 16 5.47 18.49 -13.19
N VAL A 17 6.36 19.28 -13.79
CA VAL A 17 7.57 18.77 -14.43
C VAL A 17 8.78 19.24 -13.64
N LEU A 18 9.56 18.28 -13.13
CA LEU A 18 10.82 18.56 -12.44
C LEU A 18 11.91 18.82 -13.47
N HIS A 19 12.42 20.06 -13.49
CA HIS A 19 13.48 20.50 -14.42
C HIS A 19 14.82 20.77 -13.73
N GLN A 20 14.83 20.78 -12.41
CA GLN A 20 15.99 21.15 -11.60
C GLN A 20 16.29 20.03 -10.62
N GLU A 21 17.50 20.00 -10.10
CA GLU A 21 17.92 19.06 -9.06
C GLU A 21 17.03 19.16 -7.82
N GLU A 22 16.58 20.38 -7.51
CA GLU A 22 15.64 20.66 -6.41
C GLU A 22 14.61 21.69 -6.88
N GLN A 23 13.33 21.39 -6.68
CA GLN A 23 12.24 22.26 -7.10
C GLN A 23 11.05 22.17 -6.14
N ALA A 24 10.45 23.31 -5.81
CA ALA A 24 9.30 23.40 -4.93
C ALA A 24 8.07 24.00 -5.62
N TRP A 25 6.90 23.47 -5.30
CA TRP A 25 5.61 24.00 -5.74
C TRP A 25 4.71 24.27 -4.52
N THR A 26 4.10 25.44 -4.50
CA THR A 26 3.19 25.82 -3.42
C THR A 26 1.76 25.83 -3.94
N PHE A 27 0.95 24.93 -3.38
CA PHE A 27 -0.49 24.91 -3.61
C PHE A 27 -1.22 25.65 -2.51
N THR A 28 -2.23 26.44 -2.88
CA THR A 28 -3.09 27.18 -1.95
C THR A 28 -4.56 26.84 -2.21
N GLY A 29 -5.43 27.25 -1.28
CA GLY A 29 -6.88 26.94 -1.38
C GLY A 29 -7.23 25.53 -0.94
N ILE A 30 -6.32 24.80 -0.29
CA ILE A 30 -6.53 23.46 0.24
C ILE A 30 -7.05 23.59 1.67
N THR A 31 -8.16 22.89 1.98
CA THR A 31 -8.83 22.96 3.30
C THR A 31 -8.40 21.83 4.24
N SER A 32 -7.71 20.80 3.73
CA SER A 32 -7.19 19.66 4.50
C SER A 32 -5.83 19.26 3.95
N GLN A 33 -5.00 18.59 4.76
CA GLN A 33 -3.73 18.05 4.31
C GLN A 33 -3.99 17.00 3.21
N PRO A 34 -3.43 17.17 2.00
CA PRO A 34 -3.60 16.21 0.92
C PRO A 34 -2.68 15.00 1.11
N THR A 35 -3.14 13.84 0.65
CA THR A 35 -2.28 12.67 0.46
C THR A 35 -1.66 12.75 -0.94
N PRO A 36 -0.33 12.74 -1.07
CA PRO A 36 0.32 12.83 -2.38
C PRO A 36 0.17 11.52 -3.15
N SER A 37 -0.33 11.60 -4.38
CA SER A 37 -0.31 10.50 -5.36
C SER A 37 0.70 10.89 -6.44
N LEU A 38 1.89 10.29 -6.38
CA LEU A 38 3.05 10.68 -7.17
C LEU A 38 3.29 9.73 -8.34
N LEU A 39 3.94 10.23 -9.41
CA LEU A 39 4.31 9.46 -10.60
C LEU A 39 3.13 8.69 -11.23
N ARG A 40 1.95 9.29 -11.20
CA ARG A 40 0.73 8.70 -11.75
C ARG A 40 0.93 8.25 -13.19
N SER A 41 0.32 7.11 -13.53
CA SER A 41 0.43 6.51 -14.86
C SER A 41 1.87 6.22 -15.29
N LEU A 42 2.76 5.93 -14.34
CA LEU A 42 4.20 5.70 -14.58
C LEU A 42 4.85 6.85 -15.38
N SER A 43 4.51 8.09 -15.04
CA SER A 43 4.86 9.30 -15.78
C SER A 43 6.37 9.57 -15.91
N ALA A 44 7.22 8.90 -15.11
CA ALA A 44 8.67 8.96 -15.24
C ALA A 44 9.35 7.64 -14.82
N PRO A 45 10.39 7.19 -15.53
CA PRO A 45 11.16 5.98 -15.20
C PRO A 45 12.20 6.26 -14.12
N VAL A 46 11.71 6.56 -12.90
CA VAL A 46 12.55 6.92 -11.75
C VAL A 46 12.20 6.06 -10.54
N LEU A 47 13.13 5.94 -9.61
CA LEU A 47 12.85 5.37 -8.29
C LEU A 47 12.31 6.48 -7.40
N LEU A 48 11.11 6.25 -6.85
CA LEU A 48 10.48 7.17 -5.93
C LEU A 48 10.89 6.83 -4.49
N ASP A 49 11.71 7.69 -3.90
CA ASP A 49 11.99 7.66 -2.47
C ASP A 49 11.13 8.73 -1.77
N TYR A 50 9.99 8.29 -1.25
CA TYR A 50 9.07 9.11 -0.47
C TYR A 50 8.62 8.36 0.79
N PRO A 51 8.78 8.95 1.99
CA PRO A 51 8.47 8.27 3.26
C PRO A 51 6.97 8.30 3.56
N PHE A 52 6.17 7.60 2.76
CA PHE A 52 4.74 7.50 3.01
C PHE A 52 4.43 7.00 4.42
N THR A 53 3.56 7.71 5.11
CA THR A 53 2.96 7.24 6.35
C THR A 53 1.98 6.09 6.07
N GLU A 54 1.66 5.31 7.10
CA GLU A 54 0.64 4.25 6.98
C GLU A 54 -0.73 4.81 6.57
N ALA A 55 -1.11 5.96 7.14
CA ALA A 55 -2.38 6.62 6.82
C ALA A 55 -2.45 7.07 5.34
N GLU A 56 -1.35 7.59 4.79
CA GLU A 56 -1.27 7.94 3.37
C GLU A 56 -1.38 6.70 2.48
N LEU A 57 -0.65 5.62 2.80
CA LEU A 57 -0.73 4.37 2.04
C LEU A 57 -2.13 3.76 2.10
N LEU A 58 -2.81 3.77 3.25
CA LEU A 58 -4.19 3.32 3.38
C LEU A 58 -5.14 4.16 2.53
N THR A 59 -4.94 5.48 2.49
CA THR A 59 -5.73 6.38 1.65
C THR A 59 -5.52 6.10 0.16
N LEU A 60 -4.26 5.92 -0.27
CA LEU A 60 -3.94 5.58 -1.66
C LEU A 60 -4.55 4.22 -2.04
N LEU A 61 -4.38 3.20 -1.21
CA LEU A 61 -4.95 1.86 -1.44
C LEU A 61 -6.46 1.91 -1.61
N ALA A 62 -7.16 2.60 -0.73
CA ALA A 62 -8.63 2.62 -0.72
C ALA A 62 -9.23 3.52 -1.82
N HIS A 63 -8.59 4.66 -2.13
CA HIS A 63 -9.23 5.75 -2.84
C HIS A 63 -8.48 6.31 -4.05
N ASP A 64 -7.22 5.94 -4.29
CA ASP A 64 -6.50 6.46 -5.44
C ASP A 64 -7.20 6.04 -6.75
N SER A 65 -7.34 6.96 -7.66
CA SER A 65 -7.85 6.67 -9.01
C SER A 65 -6.77 6.10 -9.94
N ASP A 66 -5.48 6.21 -9.57
CA ASP A 66 -4.39 5.58 -10.30
C ASP A 66 -4.21 4.12 -9.87
N ALA A 67 -4.36 3.20 -10.80
CA ALA A 67 -4.30 1.77 -10.54
C ALA A 67 -2.92 1.32 -10.03
N PHE A 68 -1.83 1.88 -10.60
CA PHE A 68 -0.48 1.52 -10.18
C PHE A 68 -0.22 1.99 -8.74
N ASN A 69 -0.54 3.24 -8.40
CA ASN A 69 -0.33 3.77 -7.05
C ASN A 69 -1.15 3.03 -6.01
N ARG A 70 -2.37 2.60 -6.36
CA ARG A 70 -3.20 1.75 -5.49
C ARG A 70 -2.55 0.40 -5.21
N TRP A 71 -2.04 -0.27 -6.25
CA TRP A 71 -1.32 -1.53 -6.12
C TRP A 71 -0.03 -1.36 -5.31
N GLU A 72 0.76 -0.35 -5.63
CA GLU A 72 2.02 -0.04 -4.94
C GLU A 72 1.80 0.22 -3.44
N ALA A 73 0.73 0.92 -3.08
CA ALA A 73 0.37 1.15 -1.68
C ALA A 73 0.08 -0.17 -0.95
N ALA A 74 -0.64 -1.11 -1.59
CA ALA A 74 -0.89 -2.44 -1.04
C ALA A 74 0.41 -3.23 -0.83
N GLN A 75 1.33 -3.20 -1.82
CA GLN A 75 2.62 -3.87 -1.74
C GLN A 75 3.49 -3.29 -0.61
N ARG A 76 3.59 -1.96 -0.49
CA ARG A 76 4.36 -1.29 0.57
C ARG A 76 3.81 -1.57 1.96
N LEU A 77 2.49 -1.54 2.15
CA LEU A 77 1.85 -1.90 3.42
C LEU A 77 2.15 -3.36 3.80
N SER A 78 1.91 -4.28 2.87
CA SER A 78 2.12 -5.70 3.09
C SER A 78 3.59 -6.04 3.37
N LEU A 79 4.51 -5.41 2.65
CA LEU A 79 5.95 -5.58 2.84
C LEU A 79 6.39 -5.08 4.23
N ARG A 80 5.94 -3.88 4.63
CA ARG A 80 6.24 -3.31 5.96
C ARG A 80 5.74 -4.22 7.09
N ILE A 81 4.53 -4.76 6.95
CA ILE A 81 3.96 -5.68 7.94
C ILE A 81 4.77 -6.97 7.99
N ALA A 82 5.09 -7.55 6.84
CA ALA A 82 5.86 -8.78 6.77
C ALA A 82 7.26 -8.62 7.38
N THR A 83 8.00 -7.58 7.00
CA THR A 83 9.36 -7.32 7.50
C THR A 83 9.37 -7.04 9.00
N ASN A 84 8.40 -6.29 9.52
CA ASN A 84 8.25 -6.06 10.96
C ASN A 84 7.95 -7.36 11.72
N ALA A 85 7.06 -8.20 11.21
CA ALA A 85 6.74 -9.49 11.83
C ALA A 85 7.94 -10.46 11.80
N ILE A 86 8.75 -10.42 10.73
CA ILE A 86 9.96 -11.21 10.62
C ILE A 86 11.04 -10.71 11.59
N ALA A 87 11.18 -9.40 11.76
CA ALA A 87 12.15 -8.81 12.68
C ALA A 87 11.78 -9.00 14.16
N ALA A 88 10.49 -9.11 14.49
CA ALA A 88 10.05 -9.34 15.84
C ALA A 88 10.55 -10.69 16.36
N THR A 89 11.34 -10.69 17.43
CA THR A 89 11.79 -11.90 18.12
C THR A 89 10.66 -12.47 18.97
N ALA A 90 10.07 -13.58 18.55
CA ALA A 90 9.14 -14.33 19.39
C ALA A 90 9.95 -15.19 20.40
N GLU A 91 9.74 -14.97 21.68
CA GLU A 91 10.51 -15.65 22.74
C GLU A 91 10.02 -17.08 22.99
N THR A 92 8.76 -17.39 22.73
CA THR A 92 8.16 -18.72 22.94
C THR A 92 7.36 -19.23 21.73
N ALA A 93 7.16 -20.56 21.63
CA ALA A 93 6.36 -21.17 20.56
C ALA A 93 4.88 -20.73 20.61
N THR A 94 4.34 -20.55 21.82
CA THR A 94 2.95 -20.12 22.03
C THR A 94 2.74 -18.67 21.60
N GLU A 95 3.73 -17.80 21.83
CA GLU A 95 3.71 -16.41 21.39
C GLU A 95 3.86 -16.31 19.88
N LYS A 96 4.61 -17.22 19.24
CA LYS A 96 4.71 -17.32 17.78
C LYS A 96 3.35 -17.59 17.13
N GLU A 97 2.57 -18.54 17.66
CA GLU A 97 1.26 -18.86 17.11
C GLU A 97 0.25 -17.72 17.31
N GLN A 98 0.26 -17.09 18.48
CA GLN A 98 -0.62 -15.95 18.78
C GLN A 98 -0.26 -14.70 17.99
N ASN A 99 1.04 -14.41 17.82
CA ASN A 99 1.53 -13.27 17.03
C ASN A 99 1.23 -13.44 15.53
N HIS A 100 1.12 -14.67 15.02
CA HIS A 100 0.76 -14.91 13.61
C HIS A 100 -0.76 -14.84 13.37
N ALA A 101 -1.59 -14.83 14.42
CA ALA A 101 -3.05 -14.84 14.25
C ALA A 101 -3.63 -13.51 13.75
N ASN A 102 -2.95 -12.37 14.02
CA ASN A 102 -3.42 -11.01 13.69
C ASN A 102 -2.26 -10.11 13.21
N LEU A 103 -1.59 -10.51 12.14
CA LEU A 103 -0.50 -9.73 11.56
C LEU A 103 -0.98 -8.48 10.82
N LEU A 104 -2.08 -8.60 10.08
CA LEU A 104 -2.66 -7.51 9.32
C LEU A 104 -3.54 -6.64 10.20
N PRO A 105 -3.24 -5.34 10.34
CA PRO A 105 -4.13 -4.40 11.01
C PRO A 105 -5.52 -4.38 10.34
N GLN A 106 -6.55 -4.16 11.14
CA GLN A 106 -7.93 -4.10 10.63
C GLN A 106 -8.10 -3.02 9.56
N SER A 107 -7.39 -1.89 9.69
CA SER A 107 -7.36 -0.81 8.70
C SER A 107 -6.92 -1.27 7.30
N VAL A 108 -5.91 -2.16 7.24
CA VAL A 108 -5.42 -2.74 5.97
C VAL A 108 -6.45 -3.70 5.40
N VAL A 109 -7.04 -4.56 6.23
CA VAL A 109 -8.13 -5.48 5.81
C VAL A 109 -9.32 -4.70 5.27
N ASP A 110 -9.71 -3.60 5.93
CA ASP A 110 -10.84 -2.77 5.50
C ASP A 110 -10.54 -2.04 4.19
N ALA A 111 -9.32 -1.53 3.99
CA ALA A 111 -8.91 -0.93 2.73
C ALA A 111 -8.91 -1.95 1.57
N LEU A 112 -8.42 -3.18 1.80
CA LEU A 112 -8.47 -4.26 0.81
C LEU A 112 -9.91 -4.71 0.52
N ARG A 113 -10.79 -4.69 1.52
CA ARG A 113 -12.23 -4.95 1.33
C ARG A 113 -12.85 -3.92 0.38
N LEU A 114 -12.55 -2.63 0.56
CA LEU A 114 -13.01 -1.57 -0.35
C LEU A 114 -12.55 -1.80 -1.81
N VAL A 115 -11.34 -2.31 -2.00
CA VAL A 115 -10.85 -2.68 -3.34
C VAL A 115 -11.66 -3.85 -3.91
N LEU A 116 -11.88 -4.90 -3.12
CA LEU A 116 -12.61 -6.09 -3.55
C LEU A 116 -14.07 -5.77 -3.91
N GLU A 117 -14.72 -4.94 -3.11
CA GLU A 117 -16.11 -4.51 -3.31
C GLU A 117 -16.27 -3.39 -4.36
N HIS A 118 -15.16 -2.81 -4.86
CA HIS A 118 -15.23 -1.67 -5.76
C HIS A 118 -15.90 -2.04 -7.09
N PRO A 119 -16.98 -1.34 -7.50
CA PRO A 119 -17.80 -1.78 -8.64
C PRO A 119 -17.15 -1.58 -10.01
N GLN A 120 -16.15 -0.69 -10.10
CA GLN A 120 -15.53 -0.32 -11.38
C GLN A 120 -14.14 -0.94 -11.59
N LEU A 121 -13.56 -1.58 -10.56
CA LEU A 121 -12.29 -2.28 -10.71
C LEU A 121 -12.52 -3.66 -11.31
N ASP A 122 -11.74 -3.99 -12.34
CA ASP A 122 -11.81 -5.32 -12.94
C ASP A 122 -11.25 -6.41 -12.01
N ALA A 123 -11.66 -7.66 -12.27
CA ALA A 123 -11.29 -8.79 -11.42
C ALA A 123 -9.79 -9.07 -11.40
N ALA A 124 -9.10 -8.90 -12.54
CA ALA A 124 -7.65 -9.14 -12.64
C ALA A 124 -6.88 -8.10 -11.81
N PHE A 125 -7.31 -6.84 -11.83
CA PHE A 125 -6.71 -5.81 -11.00
C PHE A 125 -6.96 -6.06 -9.50
N LYS A 126 -8.17 -6.48 -9.12
CA LYS A 126 -8.49 -6.86 -7.73
C LYS A 126 -7.59 -8.00 -7.24
N GLU A 127 -7.42 -9.04 -8.06
CA GLU A 127 -6.50 -10.15 -7.77
C GLU A 127 -5.07 -9.65 -7.55
N LEU A 128 -4.59 -8.77 -8.44
CA LEU A 128 -3.24 -8.22 -8.36
C LEU A 128 -3.02 -7.44 -7.05
N VAL A 129 -3.96 -6.59 -6.65
CA VAL A 129 -3.87 -5.80 -5.42
C VAL A 129 -3.92 -6.68 -4.16
N LEU A 130 -4.71 -7.77 -4.19
CA LEU A 130 -4.86 -8.70 -3.08
C LEU A 130 -3.71 -9.72 -2.98
N THR A 131 -2.86 -9.79 -4.02
CA THR A 131 -1.69 -10.67 -4.03
C THR A 131 -0.58 -10.08 -3.16
N LEU A 132 -0.20 -10.81 -2.11
CA LEU A 132 0.90 -10.43 -1.22
C LEU A 132 2.26 -10.46 -1.94
N PRO A 133 3.24 -9.65 -1.50
CA PRO A 133 4.60 -9.70 -2.01
C PRO A 133 5.16 -11.13 -2.03
N SER A 134 5.96 -11.45 -3.03
CA SER A 134 6.62 -12.75 -3.11
C SER A 134 7.64 -12.94 -1.98
N GLU A 135 7.91 -14.19 -1.62
CA GLU A 135 8.93 -14.51 -0.61
C GLU A 135 10.30 -13.98 -1.01
N SER A 136 10.64 -14.06 -2.30
CA SER A 136 11.89 -13.50 -2.83
C SER A 136 11.97 -11.99 -2.65
N TYR A 137 10.87 -11.28 -2.95
CA TYR A 137 10.84 -9.83 -2.79
C TYR A 137 10.93 -9.39 -1.32
N ILE A 138 10.29 -10.16 -0.41
CA ILE A 138 10.44 -9.93 1.04
C ILE A 138 11.89 -10.19 1.48
N ALA A 139 12.51 -11.27 0.99
CA ALA A 139 13.88 -11.61 1.31
C ALA A 139 14.89 -10.53 0.91
N GLU A 140 14.70 -9.87 -0.23
CA GLU A 140 15.55 -8.79 -0.72
C GLU A 140 15.55 -7.55 0.20
N GLN A 141 14.58 -7.42 1.10
CA GLN A 141 14.45 -6.29 2.04
C GLN A 141 15.06 -6.58 3.43
N LEU A 142 15.63 -7.77 3.62
CA LEU A 142 16.12 -8.23 4.91
C LEU A 142 17.64 -8.36 4.92
N ASP A 143 18.29 -7.87 5.97
CA ASP A 143 19.73 -8.05 6.18
C ASP A 143 20.11 -9.51 6.44
N SER A 144 19.21 -10.29 7.04
CA SER A 144 19.38 -11.71 7.31
C SER A 144 18.13 -12.47 6.88
N VAL A 145 18.32 -13.45 6.01
CA VAL A 145 17.23 -14.19 5.38
C VAL A 145 17.01 -15.52 6.09
N ASP A 146 15.81 -15.68 6.68
CA ASP A 146 15.28 -16.96 7.15
C ASP A 146 14.08 -17.38 6.27
N PRO A 147 14.27 -18.30 5.31
CA PRO A 147 13.21 -18.68 4.38
C PRO A 147 11.99 -19.30 5.07
N GLN A 148 12.18 -20.05 6.15
CA GLN A 148 11.07 -20.68 6.87
C GLN A 148 10.21 -19.60 7.57
N ARG A 149 10.86 -18.60 8.13
CA ARG A 149 10.17 -17.50 8.79
C ARG A 149 9.42 -16.61 7.81
N ILE A 150 10.02 -16.29 6.66
CA ILE A 150 9.37 -15.55 5.58
C ILE A 150 8.12 -16.29 5.11
N HIS A 151 8.24 -17.60 4.83
CA HIS A 151 7.12 -18.44 4.44
C HIS A 151 6.01 -18.46 5.49
N SER A 152 6.35 -18.68 6.75
CA SER A 152 5.40 -18.73 7.86
C SER A 152 4.61 -17.42 8.03
N VAL A 153 5.30 -16.27 8.02
CA VAL A 153 4.68 -14.94 8.12
C VAL A 153 3.77 -14.67 6.93
N ARG A 154 4.26 -14.92 5.71
CA ARG A 154 3.47 -14.69 4.49
C ARG A 154 2.21 -15.56 4.45
N GLU A 155 2.31 -16.85 4.81
CA GLU A 155 1.16 -17.76 4.86
C GLU A 155 0.16 -17.37 5.97
N ALA A 156 0.63 -16.85 7.10
CA ALA A 156 -0.23 -16.32 8.15
C ALA A 156 -1.03 -15.10 7.65
N MET A 157 -0.37 -14.14 6.99
CA MET A 157 -1.02 -12.98 6.36
C MET A 157 -2.06 -13.42 5.32
N ARG A 158 -1.70 -14.36 4.44
CA ARG A 158 -2.59 -14.90 3.40
C ARG A 158 -3.83 -15.54 4.02
N ARG A 159 -3.65 -16.36 5.06
CA ARG A 159 -4.75 -17.01 5.78
C ARG A 159 -5.66 -16.00 6.46
N GLN A 160 -5.08 -14.98 7.10
CA GLN A 160 -5.86 -13.91 7.74
C GLN A 160 -6.72 -13.16 6.72
N LEU A 161 -6.16 -12.78 5.55
CA LEU A 161 -6.93 -12.15 4.46
C LEU A 161 -8.04 -13.05 3.95
N ALA A 162 -7.77 -14.32 3.71
CA ALA A 162 -8.75 -15.27 3.21
C ALA A 162 -9.95 -15.39 4.16
N LEU A 163 -9.69 -15.45 5.47
CA LEU A 163 -10.75 -15.52 6.50
C LEU A 163 -11.49 -14.20 6.65
N ALA A 164 -10.78 -13.08 6.69
CA ALA A 164 -11.37 -11.75 6.91
C ALA A 164 -12.21 -11.26 5.72
N LEU A 165 -11.91 -11.72 4.51
CA LEU A 165 -12.59 -11.34 3.27
C LEU A 165 -13.48 -12.49 2.72
N GLN A 166 -13.69 -13.56 3.49
CA GLN A 166 -14.49 -14.70 3.06
C GLN A 166 -15.89 -14.35 2.53
N PRO A 167 -16.68 -13.45 3.18
CA PRO A 167 -17.99 -13.07 2.67
C PRO A 167 -17.92 -12.41 1.29
N GLN A 168 -16.88 -11.60 1.05
CA GLN A 168 -16.68 -10.88 -0.21
C GLN A 168 -16.26 -11.83 -1.34
N TRP A 169 -15.43 -12.84 -1.02
CA TRP A 169 -15.05 -13.89 -1.98
C TRP A 169 -16.23 -14.74 -2.44
N GLN A 170 -17.21 -14.96 -1.56
CA GLN A 170 -18.40 -15.72 -1.89
C GLN A 170 -19.42 -14.93 -2.72
N ALA A 171 -19.34 -13.60 -2.68
CA ALA A 171 -20.24 -12.69 -3.39
C ALA A 171 -19.69 -12.20 -4.74
N ALA A 172 -18.40 -12.40 -5.02
CA ALA A 172 -17.72 -12.01 -6.24
C ALA A 172 -17.82 -13.09 -7.33
#